data_e642073e0543bb531d1fce727f04ea92
#
_entry.id   e642073e0543bb531d1fce727f04ea92
#
_cell.length_a   1.000
_cell.length_b   1.000
_cell.length_c   1.000
_cell.angle_alpha   90.00
_cell.angle_beta   90.00
_cell.angle_gamma   90.00
#
_symmetry.space_group_name_H-M   'P 1'
#
loop_
_entity.id
_entity.type
_entity.pdbx_description
1 polymer ?
#
loop_
_entity_poly.entity_id
_entity_poly.type
_entity_poly.pdbx_seq_one_letter_code
_entity_poly.pdbx_strand_id
1 'polypeptide(L)'
;RRNSFTIYKIPWTSLVNSKAKAELLTFTYRDYEAGGMRSHNFDAEAIAINGNEVWLFSKNRGDRRTRLYKFPKFAGHYNPGPVQSLPVNSLVTGADINSGHDTLFLLSMRGSPSGQENLFWEIPINSMGVDWDNRMMTRIAPEDQWEALIYNEHDGEVYLTHEENQRGYAGLGRLQKR
;
A
#
# COMPACT_ATOMS: atom_id res chain seq x y z
N ARG A 1 3.32 -20.25 9.05
CA ARG A 1 3.14 -18.88 8.56
C ARG A 1 1.92 -18.81 7.66
N ARG A 2 1.24 -17.68 7.72
CA ARG A 2 0.04 -17.45 6.91
C ARG A 2 0.47 -17.31 5.44
N ASN A 3 -0.06 -18.15 4.56
CA ASN A 3 0.12 -18.08 3.11
C ASN A 3 -1.20 -17.72 2.39
N SER A 4 -2.26 -17.47 3.16
CA SER A 4 -3.56 -17.05 2.67
C SER A 4 -3.99 -15.77 3.37
N PHE A 5 -4.53 -14.83 2.62
CA PHE A 5 -4.92 -13.50 3.06
C PHE A 5 -6.37 -13.24 2.65
N THR A 6 -7.04 -12.35 3.37
CA THR A 6 -8.42 -11.97 3.09
C THR A 6 -8.55 -10.45 3.08
N ILE A 7 -9.16 -9.92 2.03
CA ILE A 7 -9.63 -8.54 1.94
C ILE A 7 -11.14 -8.55 2.15
N TYR A 8 -11.61 -7.70 3.05
CA TYR A 8 -13.03 -7.47 3.32
C TYR A 8 -13.47 -6.21 2.57
N LYS A 9 -14.30 -6.37 1.56
CA LYS A 9 -14.90 -5.27 0.82
C LYS A 9 -16.31 -5.03 1.36
N ILE A 10 -16.54 -3.84 1.90
CA ILE A 10 -17.80 -3.47 2.53
C ILE A 10 -18.38 -2.26 1.78
N PRO A 11 -19.61 -2.34 1.26
CA PRO A 11 -20.26 -1.18 0.67
C PRO A 11 -20.45 -0.08 1.72
N TRP A 12 -20.07 1.17 1.37
CA TRP A 12 -20.18 2.30 2.28
C TRP A 12 -21.60 2.46 2.85
N THR A 13 -22.62 2.29 2.00
CA THR A 13 -24.03 2.38 2.38
C THR A 13 -24.44 1.33 3.43
N SER A 14 -23.73 0.21 3.55
CA SER A 14 -24.03 -0.81 4.55
C SER A 14 -23.40 -0.52 5.91
N LEU A 15 -22.35 0.28 5.97
CA LEU A 15 -21.72 0.71 7.23
C LEU A 15 -22.64 1.60 8.05
N VAL A 16 -23.43 2.46 7.38
CA VAL A 16 -24.34 3.40 8.02
C VAL A 16 -25.56 2.71 8.68
N ASN A 17 -25.87 1.48 8.27
CA ASN A 17 -27.08 0.76 8.67
C ASN A 17 -26.83 -0.36 9.70
N SER A 18 -25.66 -0.40 10.33
CA SER A 18 -25.27 -1.39 11.36
C SER A 18 -25.39 -2.87 10.96
N LYS A 19 -25.56 -3.18 9.67
CA LYS A 19 -25.69 -4.54 9.10
C LYS A 19 -24.76 -4.69 7.89
N ALA A 20 -23.49 -4.36 8.08
CA ALA A 20 -22.51 -4.47 7.02
C ALA A 20 -22.30 -5.95 6.62
N LYS A 21 -22.54 -6.26 5.36
CA LYS A 21 -22.18 -7.55 4.76
C LYS A 21 -20.94 -7.35 3.92
N ALA A 22 -19.85 -8.01 4.31
CA ALA A 22 -18.60 -7.96 3.55
C ALA A 22 -18.62 -8.96 2.39
N GLU A 23 -18.13 -8.54 1.23
CA GLU A 23 -17.65 -9.43 0.18
C GLU A 23 -16.22 -9.84 0.52
N LEU A 24 -15.91 -11.12 0.36
CA LEU A 24 -14.60 -11.67 0.69
C LEU A 24 -13.77 -11.90 -0.58
N LEU A 25 -12.61 -11.27 -0.63
CA LEU A 25 -11.57 -11.54 -1.62
C LEU A 25 -10.44 -12.27 -0.88
N THR A 26 -10.23 -13.53 -1.18
CA THR A 26 -9.13 -14.30 -0.59
C THR A 26 -8.03 -14.50 -1.62
N PHE A 27 -6.79 -14.50 -1.19
CA PHE A 27 -5.67 -14.74 -2.11
C PHE A 27 -4.50 -15.46 -1.46
N THR A 28 -3.71 -16.10 -2.32
CA THR A 28 -2.39 -16.65 -1.99
C THR A 28 -1.41 -16.14 -3.03
N TYR A 29 -0.16 -15.89 -2.65
CA TYR A 29 0.87 -15.55 -3.62
C TYR A 29 1.29 -16.77 -4.41
N ARG A 30 1.32 -16.68 -5.76
CA ARG A 30 1.76 -17.77 -6.64
C ARG A 30 3.24 -18.10 -6.47
N ASP A 31 4.03 -17.06 -6.21
CA ASP A 31 5.47 -17.13 -6.00
C ASP A 31 5.86 -17.22 -4.53
N TYR A 32 4.94 -17.68 -3.66
CA TYR A 32 5.20 -17.76 -2.24
C TYR A 32 6.37 -18.67 -1.92
N GLU A 33 7.36 -18.11 -1.23
CA GLU A 33 8.49 -18.84 -0.66
C GLU A 33 8.55 -18.63 0.85
N ALA A 34 8.65 -19.72 1.59
CA ALA A 34 8.78 -19.65 3.04
C ALA A 34 10.14 -19.05 3.42
N GLY A 35 10.10 -17.97 4.17
CA GLY A 35 11.30 -17.26 4.64
C GLY A 35 11.33 -17.03 6.15
N GLY A 36 12.46 -16.59 6.68
CA GLY A 36 12.62 -16.15 8.07
C GLY A 36 11.80 -14.88 8.37
N MET A 37 11.54 -14.55 9.65
CA MET A 37 10.74 -13.39 10.05
C MET A 37 11.26 -12.04 9.52
N ARG A 38 12.57 -11.93 9.32
CA ARG A 38 13.25 -10.71 8.87
C ARG A 38 13.65 -10.72 7.40
N SER A 39 13.38 -11.82 6.69
CA SER A 39 13.86 -12.03 5.30
C SER A 39 12.75 -12.42 4.34
N HIS A 40 11.48 -12.45 4.75
CA HIS A 40 10.39 -12.77 3.84
C HIS A 40 9.91 -11.54 3.05
N ASN A 41 9.35 -11.81 1.87
CA ASN A 41 8.94 -10.81 0.90
C ASN A 41 7.43 -10.88 0.57
N PHE A 42 6.61 -11.32 1.52
CA PHE A 42 5.19 -11.64 1.26
C PHE A 42 4.23 -11.07 2.32
N ASP A 43 4.61 -9.97 3.01
CA ASP A 43 3.65 -9.22 3.81
C ASP A 43 2.71 -8.45 2.88
N ALA A 44 1.40 -8.58 3.11
CA ALA A 44 0.37 -7.84 2.39
C ALA A 44 0.04 -6.56 3.20
N GLU A 45 0.63 -5.45 2.84
CA GLU A 45 0.57 -4.22 3.67
C GLU A 45 -0.12 -3.06 2.95
N ALA A 46 -0.04 -2.99 1.61
CA ALA A 46 -0.56 -1.85 0.87
C ALA A 46 -1.42 -2.31 -0.29
N ILE A 47 -2.61 -1.74 -0.41
CA ILE A 47 -3.52 -1.99 -1.52
C ILE A 47 -4.03 -0.66 -2.08
N ALA A 48 -4.23 -0.64 -3.40
CA ALA A 48 -4.92 0.43 -4.11
C ALA A 48 -5.93 -0.18 -5.09
N ILE A 49 -6.91 0.62 -5.52
CA ILE A 49 -7.89 0.19 -6.52
C ILE A 49 -7.62 0.90 -7.83
N ASN A 50 -7.38 0.12 -8.88
CA ASN A 50 -7.26 0.63 -10.24
C ASN A 50 -8.39 0.06 -11.11
N GLY A 51 -9.41 0.86 -11.37
CA GLY A 51 -10.59 0.42 -12.12
C GLY A 51 -11.28 -0.77 -11.46
N ASN A 52 -11.21 -1.93 -12.09
CA ASN A 52 -11.80 -3.18 -11.60
C ASN A 52 -10.79 -4.13 -10.94
N GLU A 53 -9.59 -3.66 -10.66
CA GLU A 53 -8.51 -4.45 -10.08
C GLU A 53 -8.12 -3.96 -8.67
N VAL A 54 -7.74 -4.90 -7.82
CA VAL A 54 -6.92 -4.66 -6.64
C VAL A 54 -5.47 -4.70 -7.08
N TRP A 55 -4.74 -3.65 -6.78
CA TRP A 55 -3.30 -3.58 -6.88
C TRP A 55 -2.71 -3.75 -5.48
N LEU A 56 -2.06 -4.87 -5.26
CA LEU A 56 -1.44 -5.21 -3.97
C LEU A 56 0.07 -5.03 -4.07
N PHE A 57 0.63 -4.28 -3.13
CA PHE A 57 2.07 -4.06 -3.00
C PHE A 57 2.59 -4.79 -1.77
N SER A 58 3.59 -5.64 -1.96
CA SER A 58 4.18 -6.41 -0.87
C SER A 58 5.21 -5.58 -0.07
N LYS A 59 5.25 -5.79 1.24
CA LYS A 59 6.29 -5.26 2.13
C LYS A 59 7.42 -6.27 2.23
N ASN A 60 8.47 -6.07 1.44
CA ASN A 60 9.57 -7.01 1.32
C ASN A 60 10.67 -6.70 2.33
N ARG A 61 10.80 -7.51 3.36
CA ARG A 61 11.84 -7.37 4.38
C ARG A 61 13.20 -7.90 3.93
N GLY A 62 13.21 -8.87 3.01
CA GLY A 62 14.42 -9.53 2.53
C GLY A 62 15.18 -8.69 1.51
N ASP A 63 14.51 -8.29 0.42
CA ASP A 63 15.16 -7.61 -0.72
C ASP A 63 14.90 -6.09 -0.78
N ARG A 64 14.07 -5.55 0.12
CA ARG A 64 13.69 -4.13 0.16
C ARG A 64 13.05 -3.61 -1.14
N ARG A 65 12.55 -4.51 -1.97
CA ARG A 65 11.74 -4.18 -3.13
C ARG A 65 10.27 -4.23 -2.74
N THR A 66 9.39 -3.77 -3.62
CA THR A 66 7.98 -4.13 -3.55
C THR A 66 7.59 -4.85 -4.84
N ARG A 67 6.74 -5.85 -4.73
CA ARG A 67 6.13 -6.51 -5.88
C ARG A 67 4.69 -6.08 -6.00
N LEU A 68 4.29 -5.75 -7.22
CA LEU A 68 2.91 -5.47 -7.58
C LEU A 68 2.23 -6.77 -8.02
N TYR A 69 1.12 -7.09 -7.35
CA TYR A 69 0.21 -8.17 -7.72
C TYR A 69 -1.13 -7.56 -8.10
N LYS A 70 -1.77 -8.09 -9.16
CA LYS A 70 -3.06 -7.61 -9.65
C LYS A 70 -4.07 -8.74 -9.68
N PHE A 71 -5.28 -8.46 -9.24
CA PHE A 71 -6.41 -9.39 -9.31
C PHE A 71 -7.75 -8.63 -9.24
N PRO A 72 -8.87 -9.24 -9.70
CA PRO A 72 -10.17 -8.56 -9.71
C PRO A 72 -10.65 -8.12 -8.32
N LYS A 73 -11.30 -6.96 -8.22
CA LYS A 73 -11.87 -6.41 -6.97
C LYS A 73 -13.21 -7.01 -6.56
N PHE A 74 -13.54 -8.19 -7.05
CA PHE A 74 -14.80 -8.90 -6.78
C PHE A 74 -14.58 -10.04 -5.81
N ALA A 75 -15.66 -10.48 -5.14
CA ALA A 75 -15.61 -11.66 -4.26
C ALA A 75 -15.06 -12.88 -5.02
N GLY A 76 -14.13 -13.60 -4.39
CA GLY A 76 -13.50 -14.76 -5.02
C GLY A 76 -12.22 -15.19 -4.34
N HIS A 77 -11.62 -16.22 -4.93
CA HIS A 77 -10.31 -16.74 -4.52
C HIS A 77 -9.29 -16.57 -5.64
N TYR A 78 -8.15 -15.95 -5.33
CA TYR A 78 -7.15 -15.56 -6.31
C TYR A 78 -5.77 -16.14 -5.97
N ASN A 79 -4.97 -16.37 -7.02
CA ASN A 79 -3.58 -16.79 -6.87
C ASN A 79 -2.69 -15.96 -7.81
N PRO A 80 -2.53 -14.62 -7.54
CA PRO A 80 -1.75 -13.76 -8.40
C PRO A 80 -0.26 -14.05 -8.32
N GLY A 81 0.41 -13.99 -9.45
CA GLY A 81 1.86 -13.82 -9.54
C GLY A 81 2.23 -12.33 -9.60
N PRO A 82 3.49 -11.97 -9.32
CA PRO A 82 3.96 -10.61 -9.43
C PRO A 82 3.99 -10.17 -10.90
N VAL A 83 3.45 -8.98 -11.18
CA VAL A 83 3.45 -8.41 -12.54
C VAL A 83 4.56 -7.37 -12.71
N GLN A 84 5.04 -6.79 -11.63
CA GLN A 84 6.14 -5.83 -11.63
C GLN A 84 6.88 -5.86 -10.28
N SER A 85 8.18 -5.52 -10.29
CA SER A 85 8.98 -5.40 -9.07
C SER A 85 9.68 -4.04 -9.06
N LEU A 86 9.37 -3.22 -8.04
CA LEU A 86 9.85 -1.85 -7.92
C LEU A 86 10.99 -1.76 -6.89
N PRO A 87 12.13 -1.15 -7.24
CA PRO A 87 13.29 -1.06 -6.35
C PRO A 87 13.17 0.11 -5.35
N VAL A 88 12.16 0.08 -4.49
CA VAL A 88 11.87 1.16 -3.53
C VAL A 88 12.94 1.33 -2.46
N ASN A 89 13.76 0.31 -2.21
CA ASN A 89 14.80 0.27 -1.18
C ASN A 89 14.29 0.67 0.23
N SER A 90 13.05 0.30 0.50
CA SER A 90 12.30 0.62 1.73
C SER A 90 11.19 -0.41 1.95
N LEU A 91 10.44 -0.28 3.02
CA LEU A 91 9.29 -1.13 3.34
C LEU A 91 8.01 -0.37 3.02
N VAL A 92 7.28 -0.80 2.00
CA VAL A 92 5.99 -0.18 1.63
C VAL A 92 4.96 -0.48 2.72
N THR A 93 4.19 0.55 3.11
CA THR A 93 3.19 0.49 4.19
C THR A 93 1.81 0.96 3.73
N GLY A 94 1.72 1.79 2.68
CA GLY A 94 0.45 2.26 2.16
C GLY A 94 0.50 2.53 0.67
N ALA A 95 -0.65 2.46 0.01
CA ALA A 95 -0.82 2.76 -1.41
C ALA A 95 -2.21 3.33 -1.69
N ASP A 96 -2.28 4.22 -2.68
CA ASP A 96 -3.53 4.67 -3.29
C ASP A 96 -3.29 5.07 -4.75
N ILE A 97 -4.37 5.16 -5.52
CA ILE A 97 -4.34 5.58 -6.93
C ILE A 97 -5.43 6.62 -7.12
N ASN A 98 -5.11 7.73 -7.81
CA ASN A 98 -6.09 8.76 -8.12
C ASN A 98 -7.22 8.25 -9.04
N SER A 99 -8.32 8.98 -9.09
CA SER A 99 -9.50 8.62 -9.90
C SER A 99 -9.23 8.62 -11.41
N GLY A 100 -8.24 9.39 -11.86
CA GLY A 100 -7.76 9.38 -13.24
C GLY A 100 -7.02 8.10 -13.62
N HIS A 101 -6.67 7.25 -12.65
CA HIS A 101 -5.91 6.02 -12.83
C HIS A 101 -4.53 6.21 -13.45
N ASP A 102 -3.96 7.39 -13.35
CA ASP A 102 -2.69 7.78 -13.96
C ASP A 102 -1.55 8.03 -12.95
N THR A 103 -1.86 8.09 -11.66
CA THR A 103 -0.88 8.34 -10.59
C THR A 103 -1.07 7.37 -9.43
N LEU A 104 0.01 6.64 -9.12
CA LEU A 104 0.14 5.82 -7.93
C LEU A 104 0.82 6.62 -6.83
N PHE A 105 0.24 6.62 -5.65
CA PHE A 105 0.85 7.11 -4.42
C PHE A 105 1.30 5.93 -3.58
N LEU A 106 2.56 5.95 -3.13
CA LEU A 106 3.08 4.95 -2.19
C LEU A 106 3.62 5.64 -0.95
N LEU A 107 3.42 4.98 0.17
CA LEU A 107 4.07 5.28 1.44
C LEU A 107 5.03 4.15 1.77
N SER A 108 6.21 4.51 2.25
CA SER A 108 7.19 3.52 2.66
C SER A 108 8.10 4.06 3.75
N MET A 109 8.73 3.15 4.51
CA MET A 109 9.68 3.50 5.56
C MET A 109 10.99 2.74 5.43
N ARG A 110 12.06 3.36 5.89
CA ARG A 110 13.39 2.70 6.01
C ARG A 110 14.13 3.21 7.24
N GLY A 111 15.04 2.39 7.76
CA GLY A 111 15.98 2.83 8.79
C GLY A 111 16.97 3.86 8.23
N SER A 112 17.32 4.84 9.05
CA SER A 112 18.37 5.83 8.80
C SER A 112 19.27 5.96 10.03
N PRO A 113 20.45 6.59 9.92
CA PRO A 113 21.31 6.84 11.06
C PRO A 113 20.66 7.69 12.18
N SER A 114 19.70 8.53 11.83
CA SER A 114 18.94 9.38 12.75
C SER A 114 17.67 8.71 13.29
N GLY A 115 17.31 7.51 12.82
CA GLY A 115 16.08 6.83 13.21
C GLY A 115 15.36 6.19 12.03
N GLN A 116 14.08 6.52 11.83
CA GLN A 116 13.25 6.04 10.74
C GLN A 116 12.96 7.17 9.77
N GLU A 117 13.18 6.95 8.48
CA GLU A 117 12.70 7.85 7.41
C GLU A 117 11.40 7.32 6.81
N ASN A 118 10.46 8.22 6.57
CA ASN A 118 9.25 7.96 5.80
C ASN A 118 9.35 8.63 4.44
N LEU A 119 8.99 7.87 3.41
CA LEU A 119 9.11 8.28 2.01
C LEU A 119 7.72 8.23 1.37
N PHE A 120 7.33 9.34 0.79
CA PHE A 120 6.14 9.45 -0.05
C PHE A 120 6.57 9.47 -1.51
N TRP A 121 5.89 8.69 -2.33
CA TRP A 121 6.18 8.52 -3.74
C TRP A 121 4.95 8.90 -4.56
N GLU A 122 5.15 9.72 -5.58
CA GLU A 122 4.20 9.97 -6.65
C GLU A 122 4.77 9.35 -7.92
N ILE A 123 4.05 8.39 -8.52
CA ILE A 123 4.59 7.57 -9.60
C ILE A 123 3.55 7.52 -10.72
N PRO A 124 3.88 7.97 -11.94
CA PRO A 124 2.97 7.84 -13.06
C PRO A 124 2.60 6.39 -13.36
N ILE A 125 1.38 6.17 -13.81
CA ILE A 125 0.89 4.90 -14.35
C ILE A 125 0.70 5.08 -15.85
N ASN A 126 1.18 4.13 -16.63
CA ASN A 126 1.00 4.09 -18.07
C ASN A 126 0.50 2.71 -18.52
N SER A 127 0.40 2.49 -19.81
CA SER A 127 -0.08 1.22 -20.38
C SER A 127 0.78 0.00 -20.04
N MET A 128 2.03 0.21 -19.62
CA MET A 128 2.95 -0.87 -19.18
C MET A 128 2.88 -1.12 -17.68
N GLY A 129 2.21 -0.26 -16.91
CA GLY A 129 2.08 -0.34 -15.46
C GLY A 129 2.64 0.87 -14.73
N VAL A 130 3.33 0.63 -13.62
CA VAL A 130 3.95 1.67 -12.80
C VAL A 130 5.24 2.16 -13.47
N ASP A 131 5.29 3.44 -13.82
CA ASP A 131 6.45 4.09 -14.46
C ASP A 131 7.47 4.53 -13.39
N TRP A 132 8.24 3.56 -12.93
CA TRP A 132 9.20 3.81 -11.84
C TRP A 132 10.28 4.83 -12.17
N ASP A 133 10.64 4.98 -13.42
CA ASP A 133 11.72 5.87 -13.83
C ASP A 133 11.33 7.36 -13.73
N ASN A 134 10.03 7.65 -13.86
CA ASN A 134 9.46 8.99 -13.74
C ASN A 134 8.86 9.30 -12.35
N ARG A 135 9.21 8.52 -11.33
CA ARG A 135 8.76 8.75 -9.95
C ARG A 135 9.29 10.03 -9.34
N MET A 136 8.49 10.62 -8.50
CA MET A 136 8.93 11.65 -7.54
C MET A 136 8.95 11.06 -6.12
N MET A 137 9.87 11.54 -5.29
CA MET A 137 10.00 11.08 -3.91
C MET A 137 10.19 12.27 -2.97
N THR A 138 9.37 12.29 -1.91
CA THR A 138 9.43 13.30 -0.85
C THR A 138 9.64 12.62 0.50
N ARG A 139 10.53 13.16 1.34
CA ARG A 139 10.65 12.73 2.73
C ARG A 139 9.55 13.38 3.56
N ILE A 140 8.92 12.61 4.43
CA ILE A 140 7.86 13.07 5.32
C ILE A 140 8.41 13.23 6.73
N ALA A 141 8.13 14.36 7.36
CA ALA A 141 8.32 14.63 8.78
C ALA A 141 6.95 14.80 9.46
N PRO A 142 6.80 14.47 10.75
CA PRO A 142 7.79 13.89 11.66
C PRO A 142 8.15 12.44 11.35
N GLU A 143 9.23 11.94 11.96
CA GLU A 143 9.70 10.55 11.85
C GLU A 143 8.85 9.61 12.71
N ASP A 144 7.55 9.48 12.36
CA ASP A 144 6.60 8.56 12.99
C ASP A 144 6.39 7.31 12.11
N GLN A 145 5.73 6.29 12.64
CA GLN A 145 5.44 5.07 11.91
C GLN A 145 4.16 5.24 11.09
N TRP A 146 4.29 5.84 9.90
CA TRP A 146 3.18 6.05 8.98
C TRP A 146 2.81 4.73 8.27
N GLU A 147 1.54 4.29 8.39
CA GLU A 147 1.10 2.96 7.96
C GLU A 147 0.03 2.98 6.87
N ALA A 148 -0.68 4.09 6.68
CA ALA A 148 -1.66 4.18 5.61
C ALA A 148 -1.68 5.55 4.96
N LEU A 149 -2.13 5.60 3.71
CA LEU A 149 -2.39 6.84 2.97
C LEU A 149 -3.68 6.74 2.19
N ILE A 150 -4.28 7.91 1.94
CA ILE A 150 -5.36 8.09 0.97
C ILE A 150 -5.17 9.42 0.25
N TYR A 151 -5.35 9.43 -1.06
CA TYR A 151 -5.44 10.65 -1.86
C TYR A 151 -6.89 11.12 -1.92
N ASN A 152 -7.14 12.34 -1.48
CA ASN A 152 -8.47 12.93 -1.53
C ASN A 152 -8.61 13.81 -2.80
N GLU A 153 -9.39 13.33 -3.75
CA GLU A 153 -9.69 14.02 -5.02
C GLU A 153 -10.35 15.40 -4.83
N HIS A 154 -11.03 15.58 -3.69
CA HIS A 154 -11.84 16.78 -3.45
C HIS A 154 -10.98 18.01 -3.18
N ASP A 155 -9.86 17.83 -2.50
CA ASP A 155 -8.92 18.89 -2.13
C ASP A 155 -7.54 18.72 -2.75
N GLY A 156 -7.28 17.58 -3.42
CA GLY A 156 -6.00 17.25 -4.04
C GLY A 156 -4.89 16.95 -3.04
N GLU A 157 -5.23 16.63 -1.79
CA GLU A 157 -4.29 16.39 -0.71
C GLU A 157 -4.17 14.90 -0.37
N VAL A 158 -3.05 14.53 0.23
CA VAL A 158 -2.83 13.18 0.74
C VAL A 158 -2.96 13.18 2.25
N TYR A 159 -3.80 12.30 2.75
CA TYR A 159 -3.95 12.05 4.18
C TYR A 159 -3.22 10.78 4.57
N LEU A 160 -2.56 10.82 5.72
CA LEU A 160 -1.73 9.75 6.26
C LEU A 160 -2.17 9.42 7.67
N THR A 161 -2.09 8.14 8.05
CA THR A 161 -2.27 7.74 9.44
C THR A 161 -1.01 7.08 9.96
N HIS A 162 -0.70 7.28 11.24
CA HIS A 162 0.37 6.59 11.94
C HIS A 162 -0.14 5.87 13.18
N GLU A 163 0.54 4.79 13.54
CA GLU A 163 0.30 4.06 14.77
C GLU A 163 0.69 4.90 15.99
N GLU A 164 0.29 4.41 17.17
CA GLU A 164 0.73 4.95 18.45
C GLU A 164 2.27 4.97 18.50
N ASN A 165 2.83 6.17 18.65
CA ASN A 165 4.26 6.37 18.78
C ASN A 165 4.72 6.28 20.24
N GLN A 166 6.01 6.46 20.50
CA GLN A 166 6.58 6.46 21.85
C GLN A 166 5.97 7.54 22.79
N ARG A 167 5.24 8.51 22.24
CA ARG A 167 4.52 9.55 22.99
C ARG A 167 3.07 9.19 23.29
N GLY A 168 2.60 8.00 22.86
CA GLY A 168 1.26 7.49 23.16
C GLY A 168 0.14 8.03 22.26
N TYR A 169 0.44 8.48 21.02
CA TYR A 169 -0.58 8.97 20.08
C TYR A 169 -0.56 8.19 18.77
N ALA A 170 -1.75 7.76 18.33
CA ALA A 170 -2.03 7.58 16.92
C ALA A 170 -2.43 8.93 16.30
N GLY A 171 -2.17 9.16 15.04
CA GLY A 171 -2.41 10.47 14.44
C GLY A 171 -2.82 10.42 12.97
N LEU A 172 -3.37 11.57 12.55
CA LEU A 172 -3.70 11.88 11.17
C LEU A 172 -2.81 13.03 10.69
N GLY A 173 -2.08 12.79 9.62
CA GLY A 173 -1.28 13.80 8.92
C GLY A 173 -1.89 14.19 7.59
N ARG A 174 -1.51 15.36 7.08
CA ARG A 174 -1.91 15.88 5.79
C ARG A 174 -0.69 16.40 5.03
N LEU A 175 -0.47 15.92 3.82
CA LEU A 175 0.55 16.44 2.92
C LEU A 175 -0.10 17.46 1.98
N GLN A 176 0.37 18.68 2.06
CA GLN A 176 -0.05 19.75 1.13
C GLN A 176 0.89 19.76 -0.06
N LYS A 177 0.35 19.73 -1.28
CA LYS A 177 1.14 20.07 -2.47
C LYS A 177 1.61 21.52 -2.37
N ARG A 178 2.91 21.70 -2.49
CA ARG A 178 3.50 23.04 -2.60
C ARG A 178 3.44 23.54 -4.04
#